data_a57c0cb35d088189dcc43980791f74b4
#
_entry.id   a57c0cb35d088189dcc43980791f74b4
#
_cell.length_a   1.000
_cell.length_b   1.000
_cell.length_c   1.000
_cell.angle_alpha   90.00
_cell.angle_beta   90.00
_cell.angle_gamma   90.00
#
_symmetry.space_group_name_H-M   'P 1'
#
loop_
_entity.id
_entity.type
_entity.pdbx_description
1 polymer ?
#
loop_
_entity_poly.entity_id
_entity_poly.type
_entity_poly.pdbx_seq_one_letter_code
_entity_poly.pdbx_strand_id
1 'polypeptide(L)'
;MIQKMKLIVITTPDFREDEKKHILSLFENGLEMLHLRKPDSNKEEYEQLLRSIPSRFLDRIVLHEHFELAEQLPVRGVHLNRRNHEYQGNRKMKISKSCHSLDELKSVSGYDHVFLSPIFDSISKEGYNAAFPYEQLKAASKEGLINEKVFALGGICSTTLPKLNDYSFGGAAVLGAIWENFDIEEFKKLQDIAHSL
;
A
#
# COMPACT_ATOMS: atom_id res chain seq x y z
N MET A 1 11.24 -4.70 21.52
CA MET A 1 10.64 -3.45 20.96
C MET A 1 9.39 -3.87 20.22
N ILE A 2 8.24 -3.31 20.56
CA ILE A 2 6.99 -3.52 19.81
C ILE A 2 7.22 -2.85 18.45
N GLN A 3 7.18 -3.64 17.37
CA GLN A 3 7.34 -3.12 16.03
C GLN A 3 6.04 -2.38 15.67
N LYS A 4 6.12 -1.06 15.53
CA LYS A 4 4.99 -0.23 15.14
C LYS A 4 4.45 -0.67 13.77
N MET A 5 3.13 -0.75 13.64
CA MET A 5 2.48 -1.04 12.37
C MET A 5 2.77 0.08 11.36
N LYS A 6 3.21 -0.27 10.15
CA LYS A 6 3.49 0.70 9.09
C LYS A 6 2.21 1.08 8.35
N LEU A 7 2.07 2.36 8.04
CA LEU A 7 0.96 2.86 7.22
C LEU A 7 1.44 3.19 5.81
N ILE A 8 0.75 2.64 4.80
CA ILE A 8 0.98 2.89 3.37
C ILE A 8 -0.24 3.61 2.81
N VAL A 9 -0.03 4.60 1.95
CA VAL A 9 -1.09 5.20 1.16
C VAL A 9 -0.96 4.75 -0.29
N ILE A 10 -2.07 4.28 -0.89
CA ILE A 10 -2.16 3.95 -2.31
C ILE A 10 -2.94 5.08 -2.99
N THR A 11 -2.47 5.58 -4.14
CA THR A 11 -3.17 6.63 -4.88
C THR A 11 -4.45 6.11 -5.55
N THR A 12 -5.37 7.01 -5.86
CA THR A 12 -6.55 6.70 -6.69
C THR A 12 -6.15 6.22 -8.08
N PRO A 13 -6.99 5.42 -8.77
CA PRO A 13 -6.69 4.97 -10.13
C PRO A 13 -6.61 6.12 -11.13
N ASP A 14 -7.42 7.17 -10.94
CA ASP A 14 -7.46 8.33 -11.82
C ASP A 14 -6.57 9.47 -11.31
N PHE A 15 -6.04 10.29 -12.23
CA PHE A 15 -5.36 11.52 -11.86
C PHE A 15 -6.35 12.55 -11.31
N ARG A 16 -5.93 13.31 -10.31
CA ARG A 16 -6.71 14.38 -9.69
C ARG A 16 -5.99 15.71 -9.81
N GLU A 17 -6.71 16.80 -9.95
CA GLU A 17 -6.16 18.14 -10.13
C GLU A 17 -5.17 18.52 -9.01
N ASP A 18 -5.53 18.28 -7.75
CA ASP A 18 -4.69 18.59 -6.58
C ASP A 18 -3.81 17.43 -6.10
N GLU A 19 -3.68 16.35 -6.86
CA GLU A 19 -3.03 15.12 -6.38
C GLU A 19 -1.59 15.33 -5.93
N LYS A 20 -0.81 16.06 -6.71
CA LYS A 20 0.57 16.44 -6.33
C LYS A 20 0.61 17.13 -4.97
N LYS A 21 -0.26 18.11 -4.74
CA LYS A 21 -0.34 18.86 -3.48
C LYS A 21 -0.67 17.94 -2.31
N HIS A 22 -1.62 17.03 -2.51
CA HIS A 22 -2.01 16.04 -1.50
C HIS A 22 -0.89 15.05 -1.20
N ILE A 23 -0.20 14.53 -2.22
CA ILE A 23 0.97 13.66 -2.05
C ILE A 23 2.07 14.37 -1.24
N LEU A 24 2.37 15.63 -1.56
CA LEU A 24 3.36 16.40 -0.81
C LEU A 24 2.94 16.61 0.64
N SER A 25 1.68 16.94 0.88
CA SER A 25 1.14 17.07 2.24
C SER A 25 1.29 15.79 3.05
N LEU A 26 1.02 14.62 2.45
CA LEU A 26 1.21 13.32 3.11
C LEU A 26 2.69 13.09 3.48
N PHE A 27 3.62 13.33 2.55
CA PHE A 27 5.06 13.15 2.81
C PHE A 27 5.61 14.11 3.87
N GLU A 28 5.19 15.36 3.85
CA GLU A 28 5.57 16.39 4.83
C GLU A 28 5.00 16.10 6.22
N ASN A 29 3.90 15.36 6.32
CA ASN A 29 3.32 14.88 7.56
C ASN A 29 3.74 13.43 7.91
N GLY A 30 4.84 12.93 7.35
CA GLY A 30 5.49 11.72 7.81
C GLY A 30 5.09 10.43 7.08
N LEU A 31 4.40 10.48 5.94
CA LEU A 31 4.17 9.28 5.13
C LEU A 31 5.50 8.65 4.73
N GLU A 32 5.73 7.39 5.12
CA GLU A 32 6.96 6.67 4.80
C GLU A 32 6.94 5.98 3.44
N MET A 33 5.74 5.62 2.94
CA MET A 33 5.60 4.88 1.68
C MET A 33 4.30 5.22 0.97
N LEU A 34 4.42 5.62 -0.30
CA LEU A 34 3.31 5.83 -1.22
C LEU A 34 3.38 4.78 -2.33
N HIS A 35 2.27 4.10 -2.61
CA HIS A 35 2.10 3.28 -3.80
C HIS A 35 1.41 4.10 -4.89
N LEU A 36 2.15 4.45 -5.92
CA LEU A 36 1.63 5.19 -7.08
C LEU A 36 0.95 4.21 -8.03
N ARG A 37 -0.38 4.25 -8.08
CA ARG A 37 -1.21 3.34 -8.86
C ARG A 37 -2.11 4.12 -9.81
N LYS A 38 -1.87 3.96 -11.13
CA LYS A 38 -2.61 4.62 -12.22
C LYS A 38 -2.83 3.61 -13.37
N PRO A 39 -3.76 2.65 -13.19
CA PRO A 39 -3.87 1.48 -14.07
C PRO A 39 -4.13 1.77 -15.53
N ASP A 40 -4.76 2.90 -15.84
CA ASP A 40 -5.16 3.28 -17.19
C ASP A 40 -4.37 4.50 -17.72
N SER A 41 -3.24 4.83 -17.04
CA SER A 41 -2.37 5.94 -17.45
C SER A 41 -1.49 5.56 -18.65
N ASN A 42 -1.20 6.55 -19.48
CA ASN A 42 -0.05 6.47 -20.36
C ASN A 42 1.25 6.80 -19.58
N LYS A 43 2.39 6.47 -20.18
CA LYS A 43 3.69 6.65 -19.54
C LYS A 43 4.01 8.11 -19.30
N GLU A 44 3.69 8.98 -20.23
CA GLU A 44 4.00 10.41 -20.20
C GLU A 44 3.31 11.11 -19.02
N GLU A 45 2.02 10.84 -18.81
CA GLU A 45 1.25 11.39 -17.66
C GLU A 45 1.78 10.85 -16.33
N TYR A 46 2.08 9.55 -16.27
CA TYR A 46 2.63 8.91 -15.08
C TYR A 46 4.00 9.49 -14.70
N GLU A 47 4.90 9.62 -15.68
CA GLU A 47 6.21 10.21 -15.53
C GLU A 47 6.14 11.69 -15.17
N GLN A 48 5.22 12.46 -15.76
CA GLN A 48 5.02 13.86 -15.43
C GLN A 48 4.64 14.05 -13.96
N LEU A 49 3.69 13.27 -13.45
CA LEU A 49 3.33 13.30 -12.02
C LEU A 49 4.55 12.95 -11.17
N LEU A 50 5.24 11.86 -11.49
CA LEU A 50 6.39 11.37 -10.72
C LEU A 50 7.52 12.40 -10.67
N ARG A 51 7.88 13.00 -11.81
CA ARG A 51 8.91 14.07 -11.89
C ARG A 51 8.48 15.39 -11.24
N SER A 52 7.19 15.61 -11.05
CA SER A 52 6.68 16.78 -10.33
C SER A 52 6.91 16.71 -8.82
N ILE A 53 7.16 15.50 -8.27
CA ILE A 53 7.43 15.27 -6.86
C ILE A 53 8.92 15.54 -6.58
N PRO A 54 9.27 16.30 -5.52
CA PRO A 54 10.65 16.56 -5.17
C PRO A 54 11.46 15.27 -4.98
N SER A 55 12.68 15.26 -5.49
CA SER A 55 13.57 14.07 -5.51
C SER A 55 13.79 13.43 -4.13
N ARG A 56 13.77 14.24 -3.05
CA ARG A 56 13.88 13.76 -1.68
C ARG A 56 12.77 12.80 -1.20
N PHE A 57 11.69 12.69 -1.97
CA PHE A 57 10.57 11.79 -1.65
C PHE A 57 10.46 10.60 -2.59
N LEU A 58 11.20 10.58 -3.70
CA LEU A 58 11.08 9.50 -4.69
C LEU A 58 11.46 8.13 -4.11
N ASP A 59 12.42 8.07 -3.18
CA ASP A 59 12.82 6.85 -2.47
C ASP A 59 11.74 6.27 -1.53
N ARG A 60 10.60 6.96 -1.41
CA ARG A 60 9.41 6.50 -0.69
C ARG A 60 8.28 6.07 -1.62
N ILE A 61 8.45 6.13 -2.95
CA ILE A 61 7.42 5.80 -3.94
C ILE A 61 7.65 4.41 -4.51
N VAL A 62 6.59 3.61 -4.55
CA VAL A 62 6.53 2.28 -5.18
C VAL A 62 5.63 2.38 -6.41
N LEU A 63 6.11 1.94 -7.57
CA LEU A 63 5.38 2.03 -8.85
C LEU A 63 4.52 0.79 -9.06
N HIS A 64 3.27 0.98 -9.51
CA HIS A 64 2.37 -0.10 -9.92
C HIS A 64 2.34 -0.32 -11.44
N GLU A 65 2.72 0.68 -12.20
CA GLU A 65 2.77 0.72 -13.66
C GLU A 65 4.10 1.30 -14.13
N HIS A 66 4.41 1.17 -15.44
CA HIS A 66 5.57 1.80 -16.09
C HIS A 66 6.89 1.53 -15.36
N PHE A 67 7.16 0.27 -15.06
CA PHE A 67 8.31 -0.17 -14.24
C PHE A 67 9.68 0.22 -14.81
N GLU A 68 9.77 0.52 -16.11
CA GLU A 68 10.98 1.06 -16.73
C GLU A 68 11.40 2.42 -16.16
N LEU A 69 10.49 3.17 -15.55
CA LEU A 69 10.81 4.44 -14.87
C LEU A 69 11.63 4.20 -13.57
N ALA A 70 11.54 3.01 -12.99
CA ALA A 70 12.35 2.66 -11.83
C ALA A 70 13.85 2.52 -12.15
N GLU A 71 14.22 2.35 -13.43
CA GLU A 71 15.62 2.36 -13.87
C GLU A 71 16.16 3.78 -14.07
N GLN A 72 15.30 4.78 -14.15
CA GLN A 72 15.63 6.17 -14.47
C GLN A 72 15.51 7.11 -13.27
N LEU A 73 14.70 6.75 -12.29
CA LEU A 73 14.37 7.56 -11.13
C LEU A 73 14.65 6.79 -9.83
N PRO A 74 15.13 7.46 -8.77
CA PRO A 74 15.47 6.80 -7.50
C PRO A 74 14.23 6.44 -6.69
N VAL A 75 13.29 5.72 -7.29
CA VAL A 75 12.08 5.24 -6.59
C VAL A 75 12.41 4.08 -5.67
N ARG A 76 11.54 3.83 -4.69
CA ARG A 76 11.71 2.77 -3.70
C ARG A 76 11.67 1.37 -4.31
N GLY A 77 10.75 1.14 -5.24
CA GLY A 77 10.51 -0.18 -5.77
C GLY A 77 9.34 -0.26 -6.73
N VAL A 78 8.95 -1.50 -7.04
CA VAL A 78 7.82 -1.81 -7.91
C VAL A 78 6.84 -2.75 -7.20
N HIS A 79 5.57 -2.69 -7.60
CA HIS A 79 4.50 -3.52 -7.06
C HIS A 79 3.88 -4.41 -8.12
N LEU A 80 4.09 -5.73 -7.99
CA LEU A 80 3.51 -6.71 -8.89
C LEU A 80 2.03 -6.94 -8.58
N ASN A 81 1.23 -6.98 -9.63
CA ASN A 81 -0.20 -7.17 -9.55
C ASN A 81 -0.69 -8.00 -10.76
N ARG A 82 -2.00 -8.24 -10.88
CA ARG A 82 -2.57 -9.07 -11.95
C ARG A 82 -2.22 -8.56 -13.37
N ARG A 83 -2.07 -7.24 -13.56
CA ARG A 83 -1.73 -6.65 -14.88
C ARG A 83 -0.23 -6.66 -15.13
N ASN A 84 0.56 -6.39 -14.10
CA ASN A 84 2.01 -6.28 -14.12
C ASN A 84 2.59 -7.33 -13.19
N HIS A 85 2.72 -8.57 -13.67
CA HIS A 85 3.07 -9.74 -12.84
C HIS A 85 4.57 -10.04 -12.81
N GLU A 86 5.37 -9.34 -13.61
CA GLU A 86 6.81 -9.52 -13.72
C GLU A 86 7.55 -8.18 -13.68
N TYR A 87 8.77 -8.22 -13.16
CA TYR A 87 9.75 -7.15 -13.26
C TYR A 87 11.10 -7.77 -13.61
N GLN A 88 11.68 -7.36 -14.74
CA GLN A 88 12.94 -7.89 -15.26
C GLN A 88 14.12 -6.90 -15.17
N GLY A 89 13.96 -5.81 -14.43
CA GLY A 89 14.97 -4.77 -14.25
C GLY A 89 15.99 -5.07 -13.15
N ASN A 90 16.48 -4.02 -12.51
CA ASN A 90 17.54 -4.08 -11.51
C ASN A 90 17.19 -5.03 -10.34
N ARG A 91 17.99 -6.07 -10.13
CA ARG A 91 17.80 -7.07 -9.06
C ARG A 91 17.87 -6.52 -7.64
N LYS A 92 18.39 -5.32 -7.44
CA LYS A 92 18.43 -4.65 -6.13
C LYS A 92 17.16 -3.86 -5.83
N MET A 93 16.26 -3.71 -6.81
CA MET A 93 14.99 -3.04 -6.64
C MET A 93 14.12 -3.79 -5.63
N LYS A 94 13.48 -3.06 -4.73
CA LYS A 94 12.49 -3.64 -3.82
C LYS A 94 11.24 -4.02 -4.60
N ILE A 95 10.75 -5.23 -4.38
CA ILE A 95 9.58 -5.75 -5.07
C ILE A 95 8.53 -6.09 -4.02
N SER A 96 7.33 -5.59 -4.22
CA SER A 96 6.13 -5.96 -3.46
C SER A 96 5.10 -6.64 -4.36
N LYS A 97 4.09 -7.28 -3.79
CA LYS A 97 3.08 -8.03 -4.55
C LYS A 97 1.71 -7.97 -3.87
N SER A 98 0.63 -8.00 -4.67
CA SER A 98 -0.73 -8.27 -4.18
C SER A 98 -0.97 -9.77 -4.07
N CYS A 99 -1.56 -10.20 -2.93
CA CYS A 99 -2.05 -11.55 -2.67
C CYS A 99 -3.54 -11.48 -2.33
N HIS A 100 -4.28 -12.47 -2.83
CA HIS A 100 -5.74 -12.55 -2.68
C HIS A 100 -6.20 -13.86 -2.00
N SER A 101 -5.26 -14.68 -1.57
CA SER A 101 -5.50 -15.87 -0.78
C SER A 101 -4.38 -16.11 0.24
N LEU A 102 -4.67 -16.88 1.29
CA LEU A 102 -3.66 -17.29 2.25
C LEU A 102 -2.62 -18.24 1.63
N ASP A 103 -3.01 -19.00 0.61
CA ASP A 103 -2.09 -19.90 -0.09
C ASP A 103 -1.00 -19.13 -0.84
N GLU A 104 -1.33 -17.98 -1.41
CA GLU A 104 -0.34 -17.12 -2.07
C GLU A 104 0.74 -16.60 -1.12
N LEU A 105 0.44 -16.48 0.18
CA LEU A 105 1.42 -16.05 1.19
C LEU A 105 2.53 -17.09 1.44
N LYS A 106 2.32 -18.37 1.10
CA LYS A 106 3.31 -19.43 1.29
C LYS A 106 4.56 -19.26 0.43
N SER A 107 4.50 -18.42 -0.63
CA SER A 107 5.57 -18.22 -1.61
C SER A 107 6.08 -16.78 -1.70
N VAL A 108 6.01 -16.01 -0.63
CA VAL A 108 6.33 -14.56 -0.64
C VAL A 108 7.69 -14.19 -0.02
N SER A 109 8.53 -15.15 0.30
CA SER A 109 9.81 -14.91 1.02
C SER A 109 10.76 -13.93 0.30
N GLY A 110 10.69 -13.86 -1.04
CA GLY A 110 11.54 -12.99 -1.86
C GLY A 110 11.08 -11.54 -1.98
N TYR A 111 9.89 -11.21 -1.46
CA TYR A 111 9.32 -9.86 -1.55
C TYR A 111 9.69 -8.99 -0.34
N ASP A 112 9.80 -7.68 -0.56
CA ASP A 112 10.01 -6.68 0.50
C ASP A 112 8.79 -6.65 1.42
N HIS A 113 7.60 -6.58 0.84
CA HIS A 113 6.31 -6.78 1.51
C HIS A 113 5.24 -7.25 0.52
N VAL A 114 4.11 -7.73 1.04
CA VAL A 114 2.96 -8.11 0.22
C VAL A 114 1.67 -7.55 0.81
N PHE A 115 0.70 -7.25 -0.05
CA PHE A 115 -0.65 -6.94 0.38
C PHE A 115 -1.49 -8.20 0.41
N LEU A 116 -2.25 -8.41 1.48
CA LEU A 116 -3.34 -9.38 1.54
C LEU A 116 -4.67 -8.62 1.50
N SER A 117 -5.52 -8.92 0.53
CA SER A 117 -6.78 -8.17 0.30
C SER A 117 -7.90 -9.02 -0.29
N PRO A 118 -9.17 -8.64 -0.04
CA PRO A 118 -9.62 -7.60 0.89
C PRO A 118 -9.77 -8.12 2.34
N ILE A 119 -9.29 -7.35 3.33
CA ILE A 119 -9.39 -7.74 4.75
C ILE A 119 -10.74 -7.37 5.35
N PHE A 120 -11.24 -6.16 5.05
CA PHE A 120 -12.57 -5.69 5.46
C PHE A 120 -13.41 -5.33 4.24
N ASP A 121 -14.72 -5.20 4.45
CA ASP A 121 -15.64 -4.71 3.42
C ASP A 121 -15.20 -3.34 2.91
N SER A 122 -15.34 -3.12 1.60
CA SER A 122 -14.97 -1.84 1.02
C SER A 122 -15.89 -0.73 1.51
N ILE A 123 -15.31 0.42 1.84
CA ILE A 123 -16.04 1.63 2.19
C ILE A 123 -16.56 2.31 0.91
N SER A 124 -15.77 2.24 -0.18
CA SER A 124 -15.98 3.02 -1.41
C SER A 124 -16.49 2.20 -2.61
N LYS A 125 -16.57 0.87 -2.50
CA LYS A 125 -17.00 0.00 -3.61
C LYS A 125 -18.04 -0.99 -3.16
N GLU A 126 -19.26 -0.89 -3.65
CA GLU A 126 -20.30 -1.91 -3.47
C GLU A 126 -19.82 -3.27 -4.03
N GLY A 127 -20.08 -4.35 -3.28
CA GLY A 127 -19.76 -5.72 -3.69
C GLY A 127 -18.33 -6.20 -3.40
N TYR A 128 -17.46 -5.38 -2.81
CA TYR A 128 -16.17 -5.81 -2.31
C TYR A 128 -16.25 -6.14 -0.81
N ASN A 129 -16.63 -7.38 -0.53
CA ASN A 129 -16.77 -7.90 0.84
C ASN A 129 -15.43 -8.47 1.33
N ALA A 130 -15.26 -8.52 2.66
CA ALA A 130 -14.16 -9.20 3.31
C ALA A 130 -14.02 -10.63 2.78
N ALA A 131 -12.80 -11.01 2.35
CA ALA A 131 -12.56 -12.33 1.75
C ALA A 131 -12.17 -13.39 2.79
N PHE A 132 -11.81 -12.96 4.01
CA PHE A 132 -11.21 -13.83 5.02
C PHE A 132 -12.01 -13.79 6.32
N PRO A 133 -12.55 -14.94 6.79
CA PRO A 133 -13.13 -15.05 8.12
C PRO A 133 -12.09 -14.74 9.22
N TYR A 134 -12.56 -14.14 10.31
CA TYR A 134 -11.73 -13.77 11.48
C TYR A 134 -10.83 -14.93 11.95
N GLU A 135 -11.40 -16.13 12.12
CA GLU A 135 -10.68 -17.30 12.62
C GLU A 135 -9.57 -17.77 11.67
N GLN A 136 -9.77 -17.59 10.34
CA GLN A 136 -8.73 -17.92 9.35
C GLN A 136 -7.54 -16.97 9.45
N LEU A 137 -7.78 -15.66 9.57
CA LEU A 137 -6.71 -14.68 9.74
C LEU A 137 -5.95 -14.92 11.06
N LYS A 138 -6.66 -15.27 12.12
CA LYS A 138 -6.06 -15.56 13.42
C LYS A 138 -5.21 -16.82 13.40
N ALA A 139 -5.66 -17.88 12.74
CA ALA A 139 -4.89 -19.08 12.52
C ALA A 139 -3.63 -18.81 11.69
N ALA A 140 -3.77 -18.10 10.56
CA ALA A 140 -2.66 -17.72 9.69
C ALA A 140 -1.61 -16.84 10.41
N SER A 141 -2.03 -15.96 11.32
CA SER A 141 -1.12 -15.19 12.17
C SER A 141 -0.35 -16.08 13.17
N LYS A 142 -1.05 -17.02 13.80
CA LYS A 142 -0.45 -18.00 14.73
C LYS A 142 0.59 -18.91 14.07
N GLU A 143 0.33 -19.27 12.81
CA GLU A 143 1.21 -20.10 11.98
C GLU A 143 2.38 -19.32 11.37
N GLY A 144 2.44 -17.99 11.57
CA GLY A 144 3.47 -17.11 11.00
C GLY A 144 3.31 -16.84 9.50
N LEU A 145 2.17 -17.23 8.92
CA LEU A 145 1.86 -16.95 7.52
C LEU A 145 1.55 -15.47 7.32
N ILE A 146 0.80 -14.86 8.25
CA ILE A 146 0.70 -13.41 8.41
C ILE A 146 1.81 -12.98 9.38
N ASN A 147 2.69 -12.09 8.93
CA ASN A 147 3.87 -11.64 9.65
C ASN A 147 4.23 -10.20 9.27
N GLU A 148 5.38 -9.70 9.71
CA GLU A 148 5.84 -8.32 9.49
C GLU A 148 5.99 -7.89 8.03
N LYS A 149 5.96 -8.82 7.08
CA LYS A 149 5.98 -8.54 5.63
C LYS A 149 4.59 -8.49 5.01
N VAL A 150 3.55 -8.93 5.70
CA VAL A 150 2.18 -8.95 5.18
C VAL A 150 1.44 -7.70 5.65
N PHE A 151 0.92 -6.94 4.71
CA PHE A 151 0.19 -5.70 4.94
C PHE A 151 -1.29 -5.88 4.60
N ALA A 152 -2.15 -5.48 5.52
CA ALA A 152 -3.59 -5.51 5.32
C ALA A 152 -4.04 -4.46 4.29
N LEU A 153 -4.88 -4.84 3.33
CA LEU A 153 -5.49 -3.94 2.36
C LEU A 153 -6.98 -4.26 2.19
N GLY A 154 -7.79 -3.23 1.98
CA GLY A 154 -9.24 -3.32 1.79
C GLY A 154 -10.02 -2.95 3.04
N GLY A 155 -10.88 -1.93 2.91
CA GLY A 155 -11.75 -1.42 3.97
C GLY A 155 -11.02 -0.83 5.20
N ILE A 156 -9.75 -0.45 5.06
CA ILE A 156 -8.95 0.14 6.16
C ILE A 156 -9.32 1.61 6.34
N CYS A 157 -9.74 1.95 7.57
CA CYS A 157 -10.03 3.31 8.02
C CYS A 157 -9.84 3.41 9.54
N SER A 158 -10.10 4.57 10.13
CA SER A 158 -9.92 4.80 11.56
C SER A 158 -10.75 3.89 12.48
N THR A 159 -11.86 3.33 11.98
CA THR A 159 -12.70 2.39 12.75
C THR A 159 -12.34 0.91 12.56
N THR A 160 -11.69 0.55 11.44
CA THR A 160 -11.31 -0.84 11.16
C THR A 160 -9.84 -1.13 11.45
N LEU A 161 -8.96 -0.13 11.32
CA LEU A 161 -7.52 -0.27 11.61
C LEU A 161 -7.22 -0.84 13.00
N PRO A 162 -7.89 -0.43 14.10
CA PRO A 162 -7.67 -1.01 15.43
C PRO A 162 -7.93 -2.52 15.51
N LYS A 163 -8.79 -3.06 14.64
CA LYS A 163 -9.10 -4.50 14.61
C LYS A 163 -7.92 -5.36 14.13
N LEU A 164 -6.92 -4.74 13.50
CA LEU A 164 -5.71 -5.43 13.07
C LEU A 164 -4.81 -5.85 14.23
N ASN A 165 -5.01 -5.30 15.43
CA ASN A 165 -4.27 -5.68 16.64
C ASN A 165 -4.40 -7.17 17.01
N ASP A 166 -5.46 -7.82 16.53
CA ASP A 166 -5.68 -9.26 16.74
C ASP A 166 -4.78 -10.15 15.85
N TYR A 167 -4.03 -9.56 14.93
CA TYR A 167 -3.25 -10.26 13.91
C TYR A 167 -1.79 -9.78 13.88
N SER A 168 -0.94 -10.52 13.16
CA SER A 168 0.49 -10.23 13.06
C SER A 168 0.87 -9.45 11.78
N PHE A 169 -0.04 -8.58 11.27
CA PHE A 169 0.29 -7.74 10.12
C PHE A 169 1.42 -6.76 10.42
N GLY A 170 2.38 -6.63 9.51
CA GLY A 170 3.46 -5.64 9.62
C GLY A 170 3.04 -4.22 9.24
N GLY A 171 1.87 -4.06 8.64
CA GLY A 171 1.33 -2.77 8.25
C GLY A 171 -0.07 -2.84 7.65
N ALA A 172 -0.57 -1.67 7.29
CA ALA A 172 -1.86 -1.49 6.63
C ALA A 172 -1.73 -0.50 5.46
N ALA A 173 -2.49 -0.75 4.39
CA ALA A 173 -2.56 0.14 3.23
C ALA A 173 -3.97 0.75 3.13
N VAL A 174 -4.01 2.07 2.96
CA VAL A 174 -5.23 2.87 2.87
C VAL A 174 -5.36 3.52 1.49
N LEU A 175 -6.59 3.65 1.00
CA LEU A 175 -6.93 4.34 -0.23
C LEU A 175 -8.16 5.23 0.00
N GLY A 176 -9.37 4.67 0.05
CA GLY A 176 -10.62 5.42 0.17
C GLY A 176 -10.64 6.38 1.36
N ALA A 177 -10.21 5.93 2.54
CA ALA A 177 -10.16 6.73 3.75
C ALA A 177 -9.36 8.05 3.62
N ILE A 178 -8.41 8.11 2.66
CA ILE A 178 -7.60 9.31 2.40
C ILE A 178 -8.15 10.13 1.24
N TRP A 179 -8.62 9.46 0.17
CA TRP A 179 -8.84 10.14 -1.10
C TRP A 179 -10.29 10.52 -1.38
N GLU A 180 -11.28 9.96 -0.68
CA GLU A 180 -12.70 10.32 -0.92
C GLU A 180 -12.97 11.79 -0.62
N ASN A 181 -12.49 12.25 0.55
CA ASN A 181 -12.46 13.66 0.94
C ASN A 181 -11.09 13.90 1.56
N PHE A 182 -10.10 14.31 0.77
CA PHE A 182 -8.74 14.46 1.27
C PHE A 182 -8.69 15.35 2.51
N ASP A 183 -8.29 14.75 3.62
CA ASP A 183 -8.07 15.44 4.89
C ASP A 183 -6.77 14.94 5.54
N ILE A 184 -5.83 15.82 5.75
CA ILE A 184 -4.55 15.50 6.39
C ILE A 184 -4.70 15.09 7.86
N GLU A 185 -5.73 15.56 8.53
CA GLU A 185 -5.99 15.18 9.93
C GLU A 185 -6.45 13.72 10.04
N GLU A 186 -7.23 13.22 9.06
CA GLU A 186 -7.56 11.79 9.02
C GLU A 186 -6.29 10.93 8.79
N PHE A 187 -5.35 11.39 7.96
CA PHE A 187 -4.06 10.69 7.81
C PHE A 187 -3.27 10.65 9.11
N LYS A 188 -3.14 11.78 9.84
CA LYS A 188 -2.46 11.84 11.14
C LYS A 188 -3.11 10.91 12.15
N LYS A 189 -4.44 10.92 12.23
CA LYS A 189 -5.20 10.02 13.08
C LYS A 189 -4.93 8.54 12.79
N LEU A 190 -4.89 8.17 11.50
CA LEU A 190 -4.54 6.81 11.07
C LEU A 190 -3.11 6.43 11.45
N GLN A 191 -2.15 7.38 11.34
CA GLN A 191 -0.77 7.17 11.78
C GLN A 191 -0.69 6.93 13.30
N ASP A 192 -1.38 7.74 14.09
CA ASP A 192 -1.39 7.60 15.56
C ASP A 192 -1.96 6.25 15.97
N ILE A 193 -3.05 5.81 15.34
CA ILE A 193 -3.63 4.47 15.56
C ILE A 193 -2.60 3.39 15.18
N ALA A 194 -2.02 3.45 13.98
CA ALA A 194 -1.05 2.46 13.52
C ALA A 194 0.19 2.37 14.42
N HIS A 195 0.65 3.49 14.97
CA HIS A 195 1.79 3.54 15.87
C HIS A 195 1.47 3.04 17.30
N SER A 196 0.19 2.93 17.64
CA SER A 196 -0.26 2.39 18.94
C SER A 196 -0.48 0.87 18.94
N LEU A 197 -0.52 0.26 17.74
CA LEU A 197 -0.68 -1.18 17.53
C LEU A 197 0.68 -1.88 17.49
#